data_d3a6d16a8d44cfff5c8e1dcc6a06812a
#
_entry.id   d3a6d16a8d44cfff5c8e1dcc6a06812a
#
_cell.length_a   1.000
_cell.length_b   1.000
_cell.length_c   1.000
_cell.angle_alpha   90.00
_cell.angle_beta   90.00
_cell.angle_gamma   90.00
#
_symmetry.space_group_name_H-M   'P 1'
#
loop_
_entity.id
_entity.type
_entity.pdbx_description
1 polymer ?
#
loop_
_entity_poly.entity_id
_entity_poly.type
_entity_poly.pdbx_seq_one_letter_code
_entity_poly.pdbx_strand_id
1 'polypeptide(L)'
;MNSLRSAAVFAALAFVSIVYAPRAHASLGRIECRSMRSEILSRAVRYCAILPPSYDENKTQRYPVLYFLHGLGENEQMLVSSGGWNLIEDLWEQKRTGEFLIVTPDADTSFYINSRDGHRRYEDFFIREFLPFIERSYRTRFGRRYRGIGGISMGGYGALHLAFRHPELFVSVSASSPALVGALPNVKFSNPRQSRLLGLLGVFGTPPDPAFWLRNDPLTLARSAHLDGLKIYFDCGTEDDYGFEKGARSLHDTLVARRIPHEFHLYPGGHDWRYFAAHLPSALEFHSRAFGLSPPQ
;
A
#
# COMPACT_ATOMS: atom_id res chain seq x y z
N MET A 1 26.90 22.93 -90.41
CA MET A 1 25.47 23.15 -89.95
C MET A 1 25.12 22.00 -89.04
N ASN A 2 25.40 22.14 -87.75
CA ASN A 2 25.03 21.13 -86.76
C ASN A 2 24.34 21.85 -85.58
N SER A 3 23.07 21.59 -85.44
CA SER A 3 22.25 22.09 -84.37
C SER A 3 22.36 21.20 -83.12
N LEU A 4 22.93 21.74 -82.08
CA LEU A 4 22.94 21.13 -80.72
C LEU A 4 21.59 21.37 -80.06
N ARG A 5 20.85 20.30 -79.76
CA ARG A 5 19.65 20.34 -78.89
C ARG A 5 20.06 20.13 -77.46
N SER A 6 19.90 21.14 -76.61
CA SER A 6 20.06 21.05 -75.15
C SER A 6 18.81 20.39 -74.54
N ALA A 7 18.96 19.29 -73.88
CA ALA A 7 17.94 18.66 -73.06
C ALA A 7 18.07 19.16 -71.60
N ALA A 8 17.09 19.88 -71.13
CA ALA A 8 17.00 20.29 -69.72
C ALA A 8 16.40 19.17 -68.90
N VAL A 9 17.17 18.64 -67.97
CA VAL A 9 16.68 17.65 -66.96
C VAL A 9 16.14 18.41 -65.77
N PHE A 10 14.82 18.34 -65.55
CA PHE A 10 14.16 18.83 -64.35
C PHE A 10 14.24 17.75 -63.27
N ALA A 11 15.03 17.96 -62.24
CA ALA A 11 15.05 17.14 -61.05
C ALA A 11 13.91 17.62 -60.10
N ALA A 12 12.89 16.79 -59.95
CA ALA A 12 11.83 17.05 -58.98
C ALA A 12 12.29 16.63 -57.56
N LEU A 13 12.56 17.61 -56.69
CA LEU A 13 12.80 17.36 -55.28
C LEU A 13 11.46 17.11 -54.57
N ALA A 14 11.22 15.86 -54.18
CA ALA A 14 10.10 15.50 -53.34
C ALA A 14 10.41 15.89 -51.88
N PHE A 15 9.76 16.91 -51.36
CA PHE A 15 9.80 17.26 -49.93
C PHE A 15 8.91 16.26 -49.17
N VAL A 16 9.54 15.33 -48.44
CA VAL A 16 8.84 14.48 -47.47
C VAL A 16 8.65 15.32 -46.20
N SER A 17 7.46 15.88 -46.03
CA SER A 17 7.05 16.52 -44.77
C SER A 17 6.82 15.44 -43.71
N ILE A 18 7.79 15.26 -42.81
CA ILE A 18 7.59 14.46 -41.61
C ILE A 18 6.64 15.26 -40.70
N VAL A 19 5.37 14.86 -40.72
CA VAL A 19 4.39 15.37 -39.75
C VAL A 19 4.73 14.73 -38.41
N TYR A 20 5.41 15.50 -37.56
CA TYR A 20 5.50 15.15 -36.14
C TYR A 20 4.09 15.24 -35.53
N ALA A 21 3.42 14.11 -35.38
CA ALA A 21 2.24 14.05 -34.54
C ALA A 21 2.70 14.43 -33.10
N PRO A 22 2.07 15.43 -32.45
CA PRO A 22 2.37 15.70 -31.06
C PRO A 22 2.13 14.41 -30.28
N ARG A 23 3.17 13.90 -29.60
CA ARG A 23 2.98 12.85 -28.60
C ARG A 23 1.97 13.42 -27.62
N ALA A 24 0.77 12.82 -27.57
CA ALA A 24 -0.16 13.08 -26.50
C ALA A 24 0.64 12.86 -25.19
N HIS A 25 0.82 13.94 -24.41
CA HIS A 25 1.38 13.78 -23.07
C HIS A 25 0.46 12.79 -22.37
N ALA A 26 1.00 11.64 -21.97
CA ALA A 26 0.27 10.72 -21.13
C ALA A 26 -0.23 11.53 -19.93
N SER A 27 -1.54 11.45 -19.66
CA SER A 27 -2.09 12.09 -18.47
C SER A 27 -1.34 11.55 -17.27
N LEU A 28 -0.77 12.43 -16.47
CA LEU A 28 -0.20 12.05 -15.19
C LEU A 28 -1.34 11.67 -14.25
N GLY A 29 -1.11 10.69 -13.39
CA GLY A 29 -2.03 10.45 -12.28
C GLY A 29 -2.18 11.72 -11.43
N ARG A 30 -3.10 11.73 -10.48
CA ARG A 30 -3.24 12.86 -9.57
C ARG A 30 -3.50 12.45 -8.13
N ILE A 31 -3.17 13.33 -7.22
CA ILE A 31 -3.33 13.14 -5.78
C ILE A 31 -4.45 14.06 -5.28
N GLU A 32 -5.36 13.50 -4.50
CA GLU A 32 -6.37 14.24 -3.75
C GLU A 32 -6.20 13.97 -2.27
N CYS A 33 -5.83 14.97 -1.47
CA CYS A 33 -5.84 14.87 -0.02
C CYS A 33 -7.07 15.59 0.54
N ARG A 34 -7.88 14.87 1.31
CA ARG A 34 -9.17 15.31 1.85
C ARG A 34 -9.35 14.81 3.28
N SER A 35 -10.49 15.11 3.87
CA SER A 35 -10.92 14.54 5.15
C SER A 35 -12.35 14.06 5.08
N MET A 36 -12.67 13.07 5.90
CA MET A 36 -14.03 12.64 6.18
C MET A 36 -14.35 12.80 7.67
N ARG A 37 -15.58 13.12 7.99
CA ARG A 37 -16.10 13.07 9.37
C ARG A 37 -16.38 11.61 9.74
N SER A 38 -15.78 11.17 10.84
CA SER A 38 -16.08 9.87 11.44
C SER A 38 -16.97 10.04 12.66
N GLU A 39 -18.08 9.32 12.70
CA GLU A 39 -18.94 9.23 13.87
C GLU A 39 -18.33 8.30 14.93
N ILE A 40 -17.71 7.18 14.49
CA ILE A 40 -17.07 6.21 15.39
C ILE A 40 -15.90 6.83 16.15
N LEU A 41 -15.05 7.65 15.46
CA LEU A 41 -13.91 8.32 16.08
C LEU A 41 -14.24 9.71 16.60
N SER A 42 -15.46 10.22 16.34
CA SER A 42 -15.94 11.57 16.74
C SER A 42 -14.99 12.70 16.29
N ARG A 43 -14.27 12.50 15.17
CA ARG A 43 -13.33 13.49 14.60
C ARG A 43 -13.27 13.41 13.09
N ALA A 44 -12.69 14.43 12.47
CA ALA A 44 -12.29 14.33 11.07
C ALA A 44 -11.05 13.43 10.94
N VAL A 45 -11.04 12.58 9.93
CA VAL A 45 -9.90 11.74 9.56
C VAL A 45 -9.44 12.15 8.17
N ARG A 46 -8.16 12.50 8.05
CA ARG A 46 -7.53 12.86 6.78
C ARG A 46 -7.20 11.62 5.99
N TYR A 47 -7.17 11.76 4.68
CA TYR A 47 -6.71 10.71 3.78
C TYR A 47 -6.21 11.34 2.48
N CYS A 48 -5.32 10.64 1.76
CA CYS A 48 -4.98 10.94 0.39
C CYS A 48 -5.42 9.79 -0.53
N ALA A 49 -5.91 10.15 -1.71
CA ALA A 49 -6.23 9.22 -2.79
C ALA A 49 -5.33 9.52 -3.98
N ILE A 50 -4.58 8.53 -4.41
CA ILE A 50 -3.75 8.55 -5.60
C ILE A 50 -4.56 7.92 -6.72
N LEU A 51 -4.88 8.71 -7.74
CA LEU A 51 -5.76 8.36 -8.86
C LEU A 51 -4.91 8.09 -10.10
N PRO A 52 -5.13 6.98 -10.81
CA PRO A 52 -4.33 6.61 -11.96
C PRO A 52 -4.56 7.54 -13.17
N PRO A 53 -3.64 7.52 -14.15
CA PRO A 53 -3.70 8.41 -15.33
C PRO A 53 -5.04 8.40 -16.05
N SER A 54 -5.62 7.23 -16.32
CA SER A 54 -6.89 7.15 -17.05
C SER A 54 -8.12 7.57 -16.21
N TYR A 55 -7.94 7.88 -14.92
CA TYR A 55 -9.08 8.22 -14.04
C TYR A 55 -9.82 9.45 -14.52
N ASP A 56 -9.14 10.48 -15.01
CA ASP A 56 -9.78 11.69 -15.50
C ASP A 56 -10.21 11.60 -16.97
N GLU A 57 -9.57 10.77 -17.75
CA GLU A 57 -9.87 10.55 -19.16
C GLU A 57 -11.12 9.69 -19.35
N ASN A 58 -11.23 8.59 -18.59
CA ASN A 58 -12.35 7.65 -18.70
C ASN A 58 -13.33 7.77 -17.51
N LYS A 59 -14.38 8.54 -17.68
CA LYS A 59 -15.36 8.83 -16.60
C LYS A 59 -16.25 7.63 -16.24
N THR A 60 -16.27 6.57 -17.04
CA THR A 60 -17.09 5.37 -16.79
C THR A 60 -16.29 4.22 -16.20
N GLN A 61 -14.97 4.24 -16.32
CA GLN A 61 -14.10 3.18 -15.82
C GLN A 61 -14.09 3.15 -14.29
N ARG A 62 -14.13 1.95 -13.74
CA ARG A 62 -14.00 1.68 -12.30
C ARG A 62 -12.74 0.86 -12.04
N TYR A 63 -12.09 1.13 -10.92
CA TYR A 63 -10.76 0.64 -10.60
C TYR A 63 -10.77 -0.20 -9.31
N PRO A 64 -9.90 -1.19 -9.18
CA PRO A 64 -9.56 -1.78 -7.90
C PRO A 64 -9.00 -0.71 -6.95
N VAL A 65 -9.00 -0.97 -5.66
CA VAL A 65 -8.45 -0.07 -4.66
C VAL A 65 -7.48 -0.80 -3.73
N LEU A 66 -6.31 -0.22 -3.54
CA LEU A 66 -5.33 -0.58 -2.53
C LEU A 66 -5.41 0.43 -1.39
N TYR A 67 -5.73 -0.01 -0.20
CA TYR A 67 -5.60 0.77 1.03
C TYR A 67 -4.17 0.59 1.54
N PHE A 68 -3.37 1.67 1.54
CA PHE A 68 -1.97 1.61 1.92
C PHE A 68 -1.74 2.37 3.24
N LEU A 69 -1.24 1.65 4.24
CA LEU A 69 -1.20 2.06 5.64
C LEU A 69 0.20 2.55 6.01
N HIS A 70 0.28 3.76 6.60
CA HIS A 70 1.53 4.41 6.96
C HIS A 70 2.19 3.82 8.21
N GLY A 71 3.49 4.06 8.38
CA GLY A 71 4.27 3.69 9.56
C GLY A 71 4.02 4.58 10.77
N LEU A 72 4.61 4.22 11.90
CA LEU A 72 4.50 4.96 13.14
C LEU A 72 5.20 6.33 13.02
N GLY A 73 4.50 7.40 13.38
CA GLY A 73 5.00 8.78 13.28
C GLY A 73 4.81 9.44 11.92
N GLU A 74 4.22 8.73 10.96
CA GLU A 74 3.81 9.23 9.65
C GLU A 74 2.31 9.54 9.61
N ASN A 75 1.80 9.89 8.44
CA ASN A 75 0.40 10.23 8.23
C ASN A 75 -0.06 9.88 6.80
N GLU A 76 -1.24 10.32 6.42
CA GLU A 76 -1.85 10.09 5.11
C GLU A 76 -1.01 10.54 3.91
N GLN A 77 -0.07 11.47 4.12
CA GLN A 77 0.78 12.02 3.06
C GLN A 77 2.10 11.26 2.87
N MET A 78 2.33 10.18 3.58
CA MET A 78 3.61 9.45 3.58
C MET A 78 4.10 9.13 2.16
N LEU A 79 3.27 8.53 1.31
CA LEU A 79 3.66 8.22 -0.08
C LEU A 79 3.94 9.47 -0.93
N VAL A 80 3.27 10.59 -0.62
CA VAL A 80 3.43 11.85 -1.35
C VAL A 80 4.71 12.56 -0.93
N SER A 81 4.93 12.70 0.38
CA SER A 81 6.02 13.49 0.94
C SER A 81 7.39 12.80 0.86
N SER A 82 7.41 11.47 0.76
CA SER A 82 8.64 10.67 0.73
C SER A 82 9.10 10.25 -0.66
N GLY A 83 8.44 10.72 -1.72
CA GLY A 83 8.77 10.35 -3.12
C GLY A 83 8.15 9.04 -3.60
N GLY A 84 7.28 8.40 -2.79
CA GLY A 84 6.52 7.22 -3.21
C GLY A 84 5.60 7.48 -4.40
N TRP A 85 5.12 8.72 -4.53
CA TRP A 85 4.35 9.16 -5.69
C TRP A 85 5.11 8.92 -7.01
N ASN A 86 6.36 9.37 -7.10
CA ASN A 86 7.17 9.23 -8.33
C ASN A 86 7.37 7.75 -8.69
N LEU A 87 7.59 6.88 -7.69
CA LEU A 87 7.70 5.44 -7.91
C LEU A 87 6.41 4.83 -8.47
N ILE A 88 5.26 5.32 -8.02
CA ILE A 88 3.95 4.86 -8.52
C ILE A 88 3.74 5.31 -9.97
N GLU A 89 4.07 6.56 -10.31
CA GLU A 89 3.99 7.08 -11.68
C GLU A 89 4.91 6.29 -12.62
N ASP A 90 6.17 6.05 -12.21
CA ASP A 90 7.13 5.26 -12.98
C ASP A 90 6.59 3.84 -13.26
N LEU A 91 5.91 3.20 -12.30
CA LEU A 91 5.33 1.87 -12.51
C LEU A 91 4.19 1.88 -13.54
N TRP A 92 3.37 2.93 -13.56
CA TRP A 92 2.33 3.09 -14.58
C TRP A 92 2.92 3.39 -15.95
N GLU A 93 3.87 4.33 -16.03
CA GLU A 93 4.55 4.71 -17.27
C GLU A 93 5.30 3.53 -17.90
N GLN A 94 6.03 2.76 -17.08
CA GLN A 94 6.76 1.57 -17.49
C GLN A 94 5.84 0.35 -17.71
N LYS A 95 4.54 0.50 -17.49
CA LYS A 95 3.55 -0.59 -17.62
C LYS A 95 3.86 -1.82 -16.75
N ARG A 96 4.49 -1.62 -15.62
CA ARG A 96 4.81 -2.69 -14.64
C ARG A 96 3.61 -3.06 -13.78
N THR A 97 2.68 -2.12 -13.60
CA THR A 97 1.40 -2.37 -12.92
C THR A 97 0.24 -1.94 -13.81
N GLY A 98 -0.92 -2.57 -13.64
CA GLY A 98 -2.17 -2.01 -14.14
C GLY A 98 -2.65 -0.87 -13.23
N GLU A 99 -3.70 -0.19 -13.66
CA GLU A 99 -4.23 0.98 -12.96
C GLU A 99 -5.19 0.60 -11.83
N PHE A 100 -4.92 1.06 -10.64
CA PHE A 100 -5.78 0.97 -9.45
C PHE A 100 -5.60 2.21 -8.57
N LEU A 101 -6.61 2.51 -7.75
CA LEU A 101 -6.50 3.58 -6.77
C LEU A 101 -5.62 3.14 -5.61
N ILE A 102 -4.84 4.08 -5.05
CA ILE A 102 -4.14 3.88 -3.78
C ILE A 102 -4.68 4.91 -2.79
N VAL A 103 -5.16 4.45 -1.65
CA VAL A 103 -5.77 5.32 -0.63
C VAL A 103 -5.05 5.15 0.69
N THR A 104 -4.56 6.27 1.24
CA THR A 104 -3.78 6.32 2.47
C THR A 104 -4.54 7.07 3.55
N PRO A 105 -5.16 6.41 4.55
CA PRO A 105 -5.80 7.08 5.68
C PRO A 105 -4.80 7.47 6.76
N ASP A 106 -5.05 8.59 7.47
CA ASP A 106 -4.37 8.94 8.71
C ASP A 106 -4.85 8.05 9.86
N ALA A 107 -3.92 7.40 10.53
CA ALA A 107 -4.20 6.47 11.61
C ALA A 107 -3.54 6.85 12.94
N ASP A 108 -2.80 7.97 12.99
CA ASP A 108 -2.07 8.37 14.19
C ASP A 108 -1.17 7.20 14.70
N THR A 109 -1.29 6.80 15.94
CA THR A 109 -0.55 5.67 16.55
C THR A 109 -1.46 4.48 16.87
N SER A 110 -2.53 4.27 16.10
CA SER A 110 -3.58 3.30 16.41
C SER A 110 -3.21 1.84 16.16
N PHE A 111 -2.10 1.55 15.46
CA PHE A 111 -1.81 0.22 14.92
C PHE A 111 -2.98 -0.35 14.08
N TYR A 112 -3.89 0.52 13.66
CA TYR A 112 -5.09 0.16 12.88
C TYR A 112 -6.05 -0.79 13.60
N ILE A 113 -5.99 -0.86 14.93
CA ILE A 113 -6.85 -1.66 15.79
C ILE A 113 -7.75 -0.78 16.68
N ASN A 114 -8.77 -1.36 17.26
CA ASN A 114 -9.50 -0.73 18.34
C ASN A 114 -8.61 -0.72 19.59
N SER A 115 -8.54 0.39 20.31
CA SER A 115 -7.72 0.49 21.53
C SER A 115 -8.28 -0.37 22.66
N ARG A 116 -7.39 -0.78 23.59
CA ARG A 116 -7.72 -1.62 24.73
C ARG A 116 -8.80 -1.01 25.63
N ASP A 117 -8.79 0.30 25.76
CA ASP A 117 -9.78 1.07 26.55
C ASP A 117 -11.10 1.35 25.80
N GLY A 118 -11.17 1.00 24.51
CA GLY A 118 -12.33 1.20 23.65
C GLY A 118 -12.56 2.65 23.21
N HIS A 119 -11.70 3.60 23.59
CA HIS A 119 -11.89 5.02 23.24
C HIS A 119 -11.50 5.31 21.78
N ARG A 120 -10.52 4.62 21.24
CA ARG A 120 -10.09 4.74 19.82
C ARG A 120 -10.45 3.48 19.05
N ARG A 121 -11.60 3.49 18.39
CA ARG A 121 -12.14 2.33 17.67
C ARG A 121 -11.75 2.39 16.19
N TYR A 122 -10.43 2.35 15.91
CA TYR A 122 -9.93 2.57 14.56
C TYR A 122 -10.27 1.45 13.58
N GLU A 123 -10.20 0.18 13.99
CA GLU A 123 -10.63 -0.96 13.18
C GLU A 123 -12.11 -0.85 12.77
N ASP A 124 -12.98 -0.55 13.74
CA ASP A 124 -14.40 -0.33 13.47
C ASP A 124 -14.64 0.82 12.49
N PHE A 125 -13.94 1.94 12.67
CA PHE A 125 -13.97 3.07 11.74
C PHE A 125 -13.54 2.65 10.34
N PHE A 126 -12.39 1.98 10.23
CA PHE A 126 -11.83 1.58 8.94
C PHE A 126 -12.79 0.68 8.17
N ILE A 127 -13.34 -0.33 8.82
CA ILE A 127 -14.22 -1.31 8.19
C ILE A 127 -15.64 -0.75 7.93
N ARG A 128 -16.22 -0.04 8.89
CA ARG A 128 -17.66 0.33 8.85
C ARG A 128 -17.91 1.69 8.22
N GLU A 129 -16.93 2.59 8.27
CA GLU A 129 -17.09 3.96 7.75
C GLU A 129 -16.15 4.22 6.57
N PHE A 130 -14.83 3.99 6.72
CA PHE A 130 -13.84 4.41 5.76
C PHE A 130 -13.93 3.63 4.44
N LEU A 131 -13.93 2.30 4.47
CA LEU A 131 -14.07 1.47 3.26
C LEU A 131 -15.32 1.85 2.46
N PRO A 132 -16.54 1.87 3.05
CA PRO A 132 -17.75 2.25 2.32
C PRO A 132 -17.73 3.70 1.84
N PHE A 133 -17.12 4.61 2.59
CA PHE A 133 -16.99 6.01 2.18
C PHE A 133 -16.14 6.16 0.93
N ILE A 134 -14.96 5.55 0.90
CA ILE A 134 -14.07 5.59 -0.28
C ILE A 134 -14.76 4.98 -1.50
N GLU A 135 -15.42 3.84 -1.33
CA GLU A 135 -16.10 3.17 -2.44
C GLU A 135 -17.29 3.96 -3.02
N ARG A 136 -17.93 4.80 -2.21
CA ARG A 136 -18.96 5.73 -2.71
C ARG A 136 -18.40 7.01 -3.31
N SER A 137 -17.25 7.46 -2.80
CA SER A 137 -16.65 8.74 -3.20
C SER A 137 -15.84 8.66 -4.49
N TYR A 138 -15.35 7.48 -4.83
CA TYR A 138 -14.50 7.25 -5.99
C TYR A 138 -15.06 6.16 -6.90
N ARG A 139 -14.62 6.16 -8.17
CA ARG A 139 -15.00 5.12 -9.14
C ARG A 139 -14.25 3.81 -8.86
N THR A 140 -14.62 3.13 -7.80
CA THR A 140 -14.04 1.83 -7.43
C THR A 140 -14.88 0.67 -7.96
N ARG A 141 -14.24 -0.49 -8.17
CA ARG A 141 -14.92 -1.77 -8.33
C ARG A 141 -15.26 -2.31 -6.96
N PHE A 142 -16.48 -2.83 -6.80
CA PHE A 142 -16.96 -3.32 -5.51
C PHE A 142 -16.59 -4.79 -5.26
N GLY A 143 -16.43 -5.11 -3.98
CA GLY A 143 -16.26 -6.47 -3.48
C GLY A 143 -14.81 -6.90 -3.27
N ARG A 144 -14.64 -7.98 -2.52
CA ARG A 144 -13.36 -8.57 -2.08
C ARG A 144 -12.31 -8.62 -3.19
N ARG A 145 -12.71 -9.08 -4.39
CA ARG A 145 -11.80 -9.27 -5.53
C ARG A 145 -11.03 -8.00 -5.95
N TYR A 146 -11.55 -6.85 -5.61
CA TYR A 146 -11.02 -5.56 -6.04
C TYR A 146 -10.50 -4.70 -4.89
N ARG A 147 -10.40 -5.27 -3.67
CA ARG A 147 -9.79 -4.61 -2.52
C ARG A 147 -8.48 -5.28 -2.14
N GLY A 148 -7.42 -4.50 -2.10
CA GLY A 148 -6.15 -4.87 -1.50
C GLY A 148 -5.88 -4.01 -0.26
N ILE A 149 -5.06 -4.50 0.63
CA ILE A 149 -4.55 -3.75 1.75
C ILE A 149 -3.05 -3.96 1.86
N GLY A 150 -2.30 -2.90 2.15
CA GLY A 150 -0.86 -2.98 2.31
C GLY A 150 -0.35 -1.93 3.27
N GLY A 151 0.91 -2.00 3.64
CA GLY A 151 1.50 -0.98 4.49
C GLY A 151 2.92 -1.31 4.92
N ILE A 152 3.55 -0.34 5.59
CA ILE A 152 4.91 -0.45 6.10
C ILE A 152 4.91 -0.39 7.63
N SER A 153 5.83 -1.11 8.29
CA SER A 153 6.05 -1.02 9.74
C SER A 153 4.76 -1.21 10.56
N MET A 154 4.30 -0.20 11.31
CA MET A 154 3.00 -0.17 11.98
C MET A 154 1.85 -0.42 10.98
N GLY A 155 1.91 0.16 9.77
CA GLY A 155 0.94 -0.07 8.72
C GLY A 155 0.98 -1.49 8.16
N GLY A 156 2.16 -2.11 8.09
CA GLY A 156 2.32 -3.53 7.76
C GLY A 156 1.68 -4.45 8.80
N TYR A 157 1.85 -4.13 10.08
CA TYR A 157 1.12 -4.79 11.18
C TYR A 157 -0.39 -4.64 10.99
N GLY A 158 -0.87 -3.41 10.78
CA GLY A 158 -2.29 -3.12 10.59
C GLY A 158 -2.89 -3.81 9.37
N ALA A 159 -2.15 -3.86 8.25
CA ALA A 159 -2.58 -4.54 7.04
C ALA A 159 -2.77 -6.05 7.27
N LEU A 160 -1.79 -6.70 7.89
CA LEU A 160 -1.89 -8.11 8.25
C LEU A 160 -3.02 -8.37 9.26
N HIS A 161 -3.12 -7.53 10.31
CA HIS A 161 -4.20 -7.62 11.31
C HIS A 161 -5.58 -7.57 10.65
N LEU A 162 -5.83 -6.52 9.87
CA LEU A 162 -7.13 -6.32 9.22
C LEU A 162 -7.45 -7.42 8.20
N ALA A 163 -6.47 -7.84 7.39
CA ALA A 163 -6.67 -8.88 6.40
C ALA A 163 -6.88 -10.27 7.02
N PHE A 164 -6.21 -10.60 8.12
CA PHE A 164 -6.36 -11.90 8.78
C PHE A 164 -7.63 -11.98 9.65
N ARG A 165 -8.10 -10.84 10.13
CA ARG A 165 -9.32 -10.75 10.92
C ARG A 165 -10.58 -10.67 10.05
N HIS A 166 -10.45 -10.07 8.85
CA HIS A 166 -11.52 -9.83 7.88
C HIS A 166 -11.13 -10.35 6.49
N PRO A 167 -10.81 -11.64 6.34
CA PRO A 167 -10.33 -12.20 5.07
C PRO A 167 -11.38 -12.14 3.95
N GLU A 168 -12.65 -11.97 4.31
CA GLU A 168 -13.76 -11.79 3.38
C GLU A 168 -13.75 -10.41 2.69
N LEU A 169 -12.99 -9.45 3.20
CA LEU A 169 -12.97 -8.09 2.67
C LEU A 169 -11.88 -7.86 1.61
N PHE A 170 -10.76 -8.60 1.67
CA PHE A 170 -9.58 -8.33 0.86
C PHE A 170 -9.18 -9.54 0.01
N VAL A 171 -8.77 -9.30 -1.24
CA VAL A 171 -8.17 -10.34 -2.09
C VAL A 171 -6.68 -10.48 -1.85
N SER A 172 -6.02 -9.41 -1.39
CA SER A 172 -4.58 -9.37 -1.22
C SER A 172 -4.15 -8.50 -0.05
N VAL A 173 -3.06 -8.90 0.60
CA VAL A 173 -2.39 -8.13 1.65
C VAL A 173 -0.90 -8.09 1.37
N SER A 174 -0.28 -6.90 1.52
CA SER A 174 1.17 -6.74 1.53
C SER A 174 1.66 -6.07 2.82
N ALA A 175 2.84 -6.45 3.30
CA ALA A 175 3.43 -5.86 4.50
C ALA A 175 4.96 -5.77 4.35
N SER A 176 5.50 -4.54 4.38
CA SER A 176 6.94 -4.31 4.32
C SER A 176 7.46 -3.97 5.71
N SER A 177 8.48 -4.72 6.16
CA SER A 177 9.02 -4.69 7.53
C SER A 177 7.92 -4.52 8.59
N PRO A 178 6.87 -5.40 8.61
CA PRO A 178 5.75 -5.24 9.52
C PRO A 178 6.22 -5.31 10.99
N ALA A 179 5.65 -4.48 11.85
CA ALA A 179 6.00 -4.39 13.27
C ALA A 179 5.59 -5.65 14.06
N LEU A 180 6.11 -6.81 13.64
CA LEU A 180 5.83 -8.11 14.24
C LEU A 180 6.86 -8.41 15.32
N VAL A 181 6.42 -8.47 16.57
CA VAL A 181 7.25 -8.85 17.71
C VAL A 181 6.66 -10.10 18.37
N GLY A 182 7.49 -11.10 18.63
CA GLY A 182 7.04 -12.40 19.17
C GLY A 182 6.46 -12.33 20.58
N ALA A 183 6.77 -11.25 21.33
CA ALA A 183 6.21 -10.98 22.65
C ALA A 183 6.23 -9.46 22.91
N LEU A 184 5.29 -8.97 23.71
CA LEU A 184 5.34 -7.61 24.18
C LEU A 184 6.69 -7.34 24.87
N PRO A 185 7.39 -6.23 24.55
CA PRO A 185 8.62 -5.88 25.22
C PRO A 185 8.38 -5.77 26.73
N ASN A 186 9.22 -6.43 27.50
CA ASN A 186 9.20 -6.28 28.96
C ASN A 186 9.78 -4.91 29.32
N VAL A 187 8.93 -3.88 29.29
CA VAL A 187 9.35 -2.49 29.40
C VAL A 187 9.35 -2.08 30.85
N LYS A 188 10.54 -1.87 31.42
CA LYS A 188 10.69 -1.25 32.73
C LYS A 188 10.57 0.26 32.59
N PHE A 189 9.67 0.89 33.36
CA PHE A 189 9.34 2.33 33.29
C PHE A 189 10.51 3.30 33.62
N SER A 190 11.69 2.79 33.95
CA SER A 190 12.85 3.55 34.37
C SER A 190 13.65 4.23 33.24
N ASN A 191 13.35 3.94 31.98
CA ASN A 191 14.08 4.52 30.85
C ASN A 191 13.16 5.46 30.03
N PRO A 192 13.52 6.78 29.86
CA PRO A 192 12.71 7.74 29.11
C PRO A 192 12.42 7.36 27.67
N ARG A 193 13.35 6.65 26.98
CA ARG A 193 13.12 6.15 25.60
C ARG A 193 12.07 5.05 25.60
N GLN A 194 12.09 4.17 26.59
CA GLN A 194 11.11 3.09 26.75
C GLN A 194 9.73 3.64 27.14
N SER A 195 9.68 4.67 27.99
CA SER A 195 8.43 5.37 28.35
C SER A 195 7.78 6.02 27.11
N ARG A 196 8.60 6.55 26.20
CA ARG A 196 8.12 7.10 24.93
C ARG A 196 7.54 6.01 24.00
N LEU A 197 8.22 4.86 23.92
CA LEU A 197 7.72 3.69 23.19
C LEU A 197 6.40 3.18 23.79
N LEU A 198 6.25 3.17 25.13
CA LEU A 198 5.00 2.80 25.81
C LEU A 198 3.85 3.76 25.49
N GLY A 199 4.12 5.05 25.40
CA GLY A 199 3.13 6.03 24.95
C GLY A 199 2.64 5.73 23.53
N LEU A 200 3.54 5.31 22.63
CA LEU A 200 3.22 4.89 21.28
C LEU A 200 2.43 3.56 21.25
N LEU A 201 2.71 2.68 22.20
CA LEU A 201 2.00 1.40 22.38
C LEU A 201 0.72 1.51 23.24
N GLY A 202 0.31 2.72 23.62
CA GLY A 202 -0.85 2.96 24.49
C GLY A 202 -2.17 2.35 23.98
N VAL A 203 -2.25 2.06 22.68
CA VAL A 203 -3.38 1.33 22.07
C VAL A 203 -3.58 -0.06 22.69
N PHE A 204 -2.51 -0.71 23.16
CA PHE A 204 -2.56 -2.02 23.82
C PHE A 204 -2.81 -1.96 25.33
N GLY A 205 -3.02 -0.76 25.89
CA GLY A 205 -3.18 -0.51 27.32
C GLY A 205 -1.93 0.08 27.98
N THR A 206 -2.10 0.62 29.19
CA THR A 206 -0.99 1.18 29.97
C THR A 206 -1.08 0.69 31.44
N PRO A 207 -0.28 -0.33 31.82
CA PRO A 207 0.67 -1.10 31.02
C PRO A 207 0.00 -1.92 29.90
N PRO A 208 0.73 -2.33 28.86
CA PRO A 208 0.17 -3.16 27.79
C PRO A 208 -0.44 -4.47 28.33
N ASP A 209 -1.66 -4.79 27.89
CA ASP A 209 -2.38 -6.00 28.29
C ASP A 209 -1.95 -7.17 27.35
N PRO A 210 -1.26 -8.21 27.88
CA PRO A 210 -0.78 -9.32 27.05
C PRO A 210 -1.92 -10.11 26.35
N ALA A 211 -3.05 -10.27 27.02
CA ALA A 211 -4.19 -10.99 26.44
C ALA A 211 -4.84 -10.17 25.31
N PHE A 212 -4.90 -8.86 25.47
CA PHE A 212 -5.38 -7.96 24.41
C PHE A 212 -4.40 -7.95 23.23
N TRP A 213 -3.09 -7.89 23.50
CA TRP A 213 -2.05 -8.02 22.48
C TRP A 213 -2.25 -9.28 21.66
N LEU A 214 -2.27 -10.44 22.30
CA LEU A 214 -2.39 -11.74 21.62
C LEU A 214 -3.64 -11.83 20.71
N ARG A 215 -4.75 -11.24 21.13
CA ARG A 215 -5.96 -11.21 20.31
C ARG A 215 -5.87 -10.35 19.04
N ASN A 216 -4.93 -9.40 19.02
CA ASN A 216 -4.75 -8.47 17.92
C ASN A 216 -3.44 -8.70 17.12
N ASP A 217 -2.57 -9.56 17.63
CA ASP A 217 -1.28 -9.85 17.02
C ASP A 217 -1.43 -10.68 15.73
N PRO A 218 -0.92 -10.20 14.59
CA PRO A 218 -0.97 -10.93 13.33
C PRO A 218 -0.34 -12.33 13.38
N LEU A 219 0.73 -12.53 14.20
CA LEU A 219 1.34 -13.85 14.37
C LEU A 219 0.37 -14.84 15.04
N THR A 220 -0.42 -14.35 15.99
CA THR A 220 -1.44 -15.15 16.66
C THR A 220 -2.62 -15.42 15.73
N LEU A 221 -3.10 -14.40 15.02
CA LEU A 221 -4.18 -14.55 14.04
C LEU A 221 -3.79 -15.53 12.92
N ALA A 222 -2.55 -15.48 12.43
CA ALA A 222 -2.05 -16.37 11.39
C ALA A 222 -2.17 -17.84 11.75
N ARG A 223 -2.25 -18.21 13.03
CA ARG A 223 -2.34 -19.61 13.49
C ARG A 223 -3.73 -20.24 13.26
N SER A 224 -4.78 -19.44 13.22
CA SER A 224 -6.17 -19.94 13.20
C SER A 224 -7.10 -19.27 12.19
N ALA A 225 -6.78 -18.11 11.65
CA ALA A 225 -7.62 -17.40 10.70
C ALA A 225 -7.87 -18.22 9.41
N HIS A 226 -9.06 -18.13 8.84
CA HIS A 226 -9.37 -18.70 7.54
C HIS A 226 -8.84 -17.78 6.44
N LEU A 227 -7.70 -18.14 5.84
CA LEU A 227 -7.01 -17.30 4.86
C LEU A 227 -7.17 -17.79 3.42
N ASP A 228 -8.16 -18.65 3.16
CA ASP A 228 -8.39 -19.23 1.85
C ASP A 228 -8.66 -18.17 0.78
N GLY A 229 -7.87 -18.24 -0.30
CA GLY A 229 -7.95 -17.29 -1.41
C GLY A 229 -7.49 -15.87 -1.08
N LEU A 230 -6.94 -15.59 0.11
CA LEU A 230 -6.19 -14.39 0.40
C LEU A 230 -4.76 -14.54 -0.14
N LYS A 231 -4.37 -13.65 -1.03
CA LYS A 231 -2.99 -13.55 -1.53
C LYS A 231 -2.17 -12.74 -0.53
N ILE A 232 -1.01 -13.26 -0.12
CA ILE A 232 -0.21 -12.69 0.96
C ILE A 232 1.20 -12.44 0.43
N TYR A 233 1.70 -11.23 0.62
CA TYR A 233 3.08 -10.82 0.35
C TYR A 233 3.63 -10.13 1.59
N PHE A 234 4.85 -10.44 1.98
CA PHE A 234 5.55 -9.62 2.96
C PHE A 234 7.07 -9.74 2.80
N ASP A 235 7.74 -8.67 3.17
CA ASP A 235 9.19 -8.58 3.16
C ASP A 235 9.71 -7.93 4.44
N CYS A 236 11.01 -8.09 4.71
CA CYS A 236 11.68 -7.40 5.80
C CYS A 236 13.17 -7.23 5.48
N GLY A 237 13.76 -6.14 5.98
CA GLY A 237 15.19 -5.91 5.91
C GLY A 237 15.95 -6.89 6.81
N THR A 238 17.08 -7.45 6.31
CA THR A 238 17.94 -8.34 7.12
C THR A 238 18.66 -7.62 8.25
N GLU A 239 18.72 -6.30 8.20
CA GLU A 239 19.37 -5.40 9.15
C GLU A 239 18.35 -4.45 9.80
N ASP A 240 17.10 -4.92 9.93
CA ASP A 240 16.01 -4.12 10.51
C ASP A 240 16.35 -3.72 11.97
N ASP A 241 16.39 -2.42 12.24
CA ASP A 241 16.83 -1.84 13.53
C ASP A 241 15.96 -2.24 14.72
N TYR A 242 14.74 -2.71 14.46
CA TYR A 242 13.79 -3.17 15.46
C TYR A 242 13.76 -4.70 15.60
N GLY A 243 14.48 -5.43 14.73
CA GLY A 243 14.52 -6.88 14.70
C GLY A 243 13.21 -7.52 14.20
N PHE A 244 12.45 -6.82 13.38
CA PHE A 244 11.17 -7.31 12.82
C PHE A 244 11.35 -8.47 11.85
N GLU A 245 12.57 -8.70 11.35
CA GLU A 245 12.88 -9.86 10.51
C GLU A 245 12.61 -11.19 11.23
N LYS A 246 12.71 -11.22 12.56
CA LYS A 246 12.39 -12.42 13.39
C LYS A 246 10.90 -12.69 13.38
N GLY A 247 10.11 -11.65 13.54
CA GLY A 247 8.65 -11.75 13.44
C GLY A 247 8.18 -12.14 12.04
N ALA A 248 8.81 -11.58 10.99
CA ALA A 248 8.53 -11.94 9.61
C ALA A 248 8.85 -13.42 9.32
N ARG A 249 9.99 -13.93 9.78
CA ARG A 249 10.32 -15.38 9.70
C ARG A 249 9.29 -16.23 10.45
N SER A 250 8.90 -15.83 11.67
CA SER A 250 7.88 -16.55 12.44
C SER A 250 6.52 -16.61 11.75
N LEU A 251 6.13 -15.52 11.05
CA LEU A 251 4.94 -15.51 10.21
C LEU A 251 5.08 -16.49 9.04
N HIS A 252 6.23 -16.46 8.33
CA HIS A 252 6.53 -17.37 7.24
C HIS A 252 6.41 -18.84 7.70
N ASP A 253 7.09 -19.21 8.79
CA ASP A 253 7.06 -20.57 9.32
C ASP A 253 5.64 -21.01 9.67
N THR A 254 4.83 -20.12 10.26
CA THR A 254 3.43 -20.38 10.58
C THR A 254 2.59 -20.64 9.32
N LEU A 255 2.76 -19.82 8.28
CA LEU A 255 2.03 -19.97 7.03
C LEU A 255 2.46 -21.23 6.26
N VAL A 256 3.75 -21.56 6.26
CA VAL A 256 4.29 -22.82 5.70
C VAL A 256 3.68 -24.04 6.43
N ALA A 257 3.72 -24.05 7.75
CA ALA A 257 3.15 -25.14 8.56
C ALA A 257 1.66 -25.36 8.28
N ARG A 258 0.95 -24.28 7.97
CA ARG A 258 -0.48 -24.30 7.60
C ARG A 258 -0.73 -24.54 6.10
N ARG A 259 0.30 -24.64 5.28
CA ARG A 259 0.22 -24.79 3.82
C ARG A 259 -0.56 -23.63 3.15
N ILE A 260 -0.43 -22.41 3.70
CA ILE A 260 -1.03 -21.20 3.15
C ILE A 260 -0.06 -20.60 2.12
N PRO A 261 -0.45 -20.48 0.85
CA PRO A 261 0.40 -19.86 -0.18
C PRO A 261 0.69 -18.40 0.14
N HIS A 262 1.97 -18.01 0.07
CA HIS A 262 2.41 -16.63 0.31
C HIS A 262 3.75 -16.36 -0.38
N GLU A 263 4.04 -15.08 -0.60
CA GLU A 263 5.34 -14.58 -1.06
C GLU A 263 6.05 -13.96 0.16
N PHE A 264 7.24 -14.44 0.50
CA PHE A 264 8.06 -13.92 1.60
C PHE A 264 9.48 -13.65 1.13
N HIS A 265 9.99 -12.47 1.44
CA HIS A 265 11.34 -12.08 1.05
C HIS A 265 12.08 -11.42 2.21
N LEU A 266 13.39 -11.68 2.27
CA LEU A 266 14.33 -10.96 3.11
C LEU A 266 15.36 -10.30 2.21
N TYR A 267 15.42 -8.98 2.27
CA TYR A 267 16.34 -8.20 1.47
C TYR A 267 17.38 -7.51 2.34
N PRO A 268 18.59 -7.25 1.85
CA PRO A 268 19.54 -6.40 2.56
C PRO A 268 18.95 -5.01 2.82
N GLY A 269 19.12 -4.49 4.03
CA GLY A 269 18.70 -3.15 4.43
C GLY A 269 18.08 -3.07 5.81
N GLY A 270 17.95 -1.85 6.30
CA GLY A 270 17.42 -1.51 7.62
C GLY A 270 15.92 -1.18 7.62
N HIS A 271 15.50 -0.38 8.63
CA HIS A 271 14.10 0.04 8.79
C HIS A 271 13.94 1.53 8.43
N ASP A 272 14.17 1.87 7.17
CA ASP A 272 14.14 3.25 6.71
C ASP A 272 13.42 3.40 5.36
N TRP A 273 13.20 4.65 4.95
CA TRP A 273 12.54 4.94 3.68
C TRP A 273 13.32 4.42 2.47
N ARG A 274 14.65 4.34 2.54
CA ARG A 274 15.45 3.79 1.45
C ARG A 274 15.10 2.33 1.17
N TYR A 275 14.93 1.55 2.24
CA TYR A 275 14.47 0.17 2.15
C TYR A 275 13.04 0.11 1.57
N PHE A 276 12.11 0.88 2.14
CA PHE A 276 10.71 0.86 1.71
C PHE A 276 10.56 1.31 0.25
N ALA A 277 11.26 2.36 -0.17
CA ALA A 277 11.23 2.83 -1.56
C ALA A 277 11.77 1.79 -2.56
N ALA A 278 12.81 1.05 -2.17
CA ALA A 278 13.39 0.00 -3.02
C ALA A 278 12.43 -1.18 -3.25
N HIS A 279 11.57 -1.50 -2.26
CA HIS A 279 10.71 -2.70 -2.31
C HIS A 279 9.22 -2.39 -2.51
N LEU A 280 8.79 -1.13 -2.42
CA LEU A 280 7.43 -0.68 -2.74
C LEU A 280 6.97 -1.15 -4.15
N PRO A 281 7.79 -1.08 -5.21
CA PRO A 281 7.40 -1.59 -6.53
C PRO A 281 6.95 -3.05 -6.52
N SER A 282 7.68 -3.94 -5.83
CA SER A 282 7.32 -5.37 -5.73
C SER A 282 5.97 -5.59 -5.08
N ALA A 283 5.66 -4.84 -4.01
CA ALA A 283 4.37 -4.90 -3.33
C ALA A 283 3.23 -4.40 -4.24
N LEU A 284 3.45 -3.33 -5.00
CA LEU A 284 2.45 -2.78 -5.93
C LEU A 284 2.21 -3.71 -7.12
N GLU A 285 3.25 -4.32 -7.69
CA GLU A 285 3.14 -5.34 -8.73
C GLU A 285 2.39 -6.58 -8.23
N PHE A 286 2.67 -7.01 -7.00
CA PHE A 286 1.92 -8.10 -6.36
C PHE A 286 0.42 -7.79 -6.30
N HIS A 287 0.02 -6.59 -5.86
CA HIS A 287 -1.38 -6.19 -5.83
C HIS A 287 -1.99 -6.11 -7.24
N SER A 288 -1.25 -5.60 -8.23
CA SER A 288 -1.68 -5.56 -9.63
C SER A 288 -2.03 -6.96 -10.15
N ARG A 289 -1.10 -7.94 -9.91
CA ARG A 289 -1.36 -9.35 -10.24
C ARG A 289 -2.57 -9.91 -9.47
N ALA A 290 -2.70 -9.55 -8.21
CA ALA A 290 -3.80 -10.00 -7.35
C ALA A 290 -5.17 -9.53 -7.84
N PHE A 291 -5.26 -8.31 -8.37
CA PHE A 291 -6.47 -7.75 -8.98
C PHE A 291 -6.77 -8.33 -10.36
N GLY A 292 -5.87 -9.13 -10.93
CA GLY A 292 -5.99 -9.63 -12.30
C GLY A 292 -5.80 -8.54 -13.35
N LEU A 293 -5.01 -7.52 -13.03
CA LEU A 293 -4.63 -6.48 -13.96
C LEU A 293 -3.35 -6.93 -14.67
N SER A 294 -3.48 -7.16 -15.98
CA SER A 294 -2.29 -7.27 -16.83
C SER A 294 -1.68 -5.88 -17.00
N PRO A 295 -0.35 -5.78 -17.11
CA PRO A 295 0.25 -4.55 -17.60
C PRO A 295 -0.41 -4.19 -18.95
N PRO A 296 -0.71 -2.91 -19.22
CA PRO A 296 -1.24 -2.49 -20.53
C PRO A 296 -0.25 -2.93 -21.61
N GLN A 297 -0.76 -3.62 -22.66
CA GLN A 297 0.05 -4.07 -23.81
C GLN A 297 0.55 -2.88 -24.62
#